data_bddcd14abc08936ae680a6d82ba4ed73
#
_entry.id   bddcd14abc08936ae680a6d82ba4ed73
#
_cell.length_a   1.000
_cell.length_b   1.000
_cell.length_c   1.000
_cell.angle_alpha   90.00
_cell.angle_beta   90.00
_cell.angle_gamma   90.00
#
_symmetry.space_group_name_H-M   'P 1'
#
loop_
_entity.id
_entity.type
_entity.pdbx_description
1 polymer ?
#
loop_
_entity_poly.entity_id
_entity_poly.type
_entity_poly.pdbx_seq_one_letter_code
_entity_poly.pdbx_strand_id
1 'polypeptide(L)'
;PAELPVLIMGYKAPILRDIDKDSDPYALQMLAAILDGHDAARFNKKLVREDKVALAAGIEYDNTARGPGMLYLHGSPSEGKTVADLETALRAEITRVQREGVSAAELKRAKAQLLASEVYKKDSMCGQTMEIGQMEAVGLSYQKLDRMLDKLQQVTAEQVRAVANKYFNDDALTVGVLDPQPLDGKPRRPAVATRH
;
A
#
# COMPACT_ATOMS: atom_id res chain seq x y z
N PRO A 1 23.58 1.83 9.08
CA PRO A 1 23.15 3.22 9.19
C PRO A 1 22.31 3.59 7.97
N ALA A 2 21.19 4.32 8.15
CA ALA A 2 20.38 4.77 7.03
C ALA A 2 21.07 5.97 6.37
N GLU A 3 21.13 5.97 5.04
CA GLU A 3 21.77 7.05 4.26
C GLU A 3 20.75 8.04 3.70
N LEU A 4 19.48 7.64 3.61
CA LEU A 4 18.39 8.44 3.05
C LEU A 4 17.31 8.71 4.11
N PRO A 5 16.67 9.89 4.08
CA PRO A 5 15.50 10.13 4.90
C PRO A 5 14.34 9.24 4.46
N VAL A 6 13.55 8.78 5.44
CA VAL A 6 12.37 7.95 5.20
C VAL A 6 11.18 8.56 5.93
N LEU A 7 10.07 8.66 5.23
CA LEU A 7 8.76 8.99 5.79
C LEU A 7 7.94 7.72 5.93
N ILE A 8 7.27 7.56 7.07
CA ILE A 8 6.25 6.52 7.28
C ILE A 8 5.01 7.21 7.87
N MET A 9 3.86 6.98 7.26
CA MET A 9 2.56 7.47 7.71
C MET A 9 1.66 6.27 7.97
N GLY A 10 1.37 5.99 9.23
CA GLY A 10 0.55 4.85 9.66
C GLY A 10 -0.88 5.27 9.99
N TYR A 11 -1.86 4.61 9.38
CA TYR A 11 -3.28 4.78 9.66
C TYR A 11 -3.87 3.51 10.27
N LYS A 12 -4.72 3.65 11.29
CA LYS A 12 -5.48 2.51 11.80
C LYS A 12 -6.45 2.01 10.73
N ALA A 13 -6.41 0.72 10.44
CA ALA A 13 -7.23 0.08 9.41
C ALA A 13 -7.85 -1.21 9.95
N PRO A 14 -9.04 -1.61 9.49
CA PRO A 14 -9.63 -2.89 9.84
C PRO A 14 -8.83 -4.03 9.20
N ILE A 15 -9.00 -5.23 9.73
CA ILE A 15 -8.54 -6.48 9.13
C ILE A 15 -9.73 -7.41 8.93
N LEU A 16 -9.58 -8.44 8.11
CA LEU A 16 -10.57 -9.47 7.93
C LEU A 16 -10.78 -10.25 9.22
N ARG A 17 -12.04 -10.33 9.64
CA ARG A 17 -12.52 -11.18 10.74
C ARG A 17 -13.55 -12.17 10.22
N ASP A 18 -14.36 -11.76 9.27
CA ASP A 18 -15.36 -12.60 8.61
C ASP A 18 -15.29 -12.36 7.10
N ILE A 19 -14.86 -13.39 6.37
CA ILE A 19 -14.66 -13.33 4.91
C ILE A 19 -15.93 -12.92 4.16
N ASP A 20 -17.10 -13.28 4.68
CA ASP A 20 -18.37 -13.04 4.00
C ASP A 20 -19.01 -11.68 4.34
N LYS A 21 -18.80 -11.18 5.56
CA LYS A 21 -19.44 -9.96 6.07
C LYS A 21 -18.60 -8.71 5.92
N ASP A 22 -17.28 -8.84 6.06
CA ASP A 22 -16.38 -7.69 5.98
C ASP A 22 -16.24 -7.22 4.52
N SER A 23 -16.35 -5.93 4.29
CA SER A 23 -16.17 -5.30 2.97
C SER A 23 -14.99 -4.35 2.91
N ASP A 24 -14.77 -3.57 3.97
CA ASP A 24 -13.74 -2.53 4.01
C ASP A 24 -12.32 -3.05 3.81
N PRO A 25 -11.91 -4.21 4.39
CA PRO A 25 -10.58 -4.76 4.15
C PRO A 25 -10.29 -5.07 2.68
N TYR A 26 -11.27 -5.57 1.94
CA TYR A 26 -11.12 -5.81 0.49
C TYR A 26 -10.98 -4.51 -0.30
N ALA A 27 -11.78 -3.50 0.06
CA ALA A 27 -11.71 -2.19 -0.59
C ALA A 27 -10.39 -1.47 -0.29
N LEU A 28 -9.83 -1.60 0.92
CA LEU A 28 -8.50 -1.08 1.29
C LEU A 28 -7.38 -1.80 0.54
N GLN A 29 -7.46 -3.11 0.40
CA GLN A 29 -6.51 -3.89 -0.41
C GLN A 29 -6.54 -3.46 -1.88
N MET A 30 -7.73 -3.23 -2.42
CA MET A 30 -7.90 -2.71 -3.78
C MET A 30 -7.33 -1.29 -3.92
N LEU A 31 -7.57 -0.41 -2.94
CA LEU A 31 -6.99 0.93 -2.90
C LEU A 31 -5.45 0.87 -2.90
N ALA A 32 -4.86 0.02 -2.07
CA ALA A 32 -3.42 -0.18 -2.03
C ALA A 32 -2.87 -0.61 -3.40
N ALA A 33 -3.52 -1.56 -4.06
CA ALA A 33 -3.13 -2.02 -5.40
C ALA A 33 -3.25 -0.93 -6.49
N ILE A 34 -4.23 -0.02 -6.39
CA ILE A 34 -4.37 1.11 -7.32
C ILE A 34 -3.27 2.16 -7.08
N LEU A 35 -2.90 2.39 -5.83
CA LEU A 35 -1.88 3.39 -5.48
C LEU A 35 -0.45 2.92 -5.77
N ASP A 36 -0.14 1.63 -5.54
CA ASP A 36 1.24 1.12 -5.65
C ASP A 36 1.36 -0.34 -6.14
N GLY A 37 0.31 -0.96 -6.65
CA GLY A 37 0.33 -2.39 -7.02
C GLY A 37 1.16 -2.74 -8.26
N HIS A 38 1.68 -1.77 -9.02
CA HIS A 38 2.48 -1.99 -10.23
C HIS A 38 3.17 -0.70 -10.70
N ASP A 39 4.12 -0.81 -11.64
CA ASP A 39 4.91 0.33 -12.15
C ASP A 39 4.11 1.50 -12.72
N ALA A 40 2.89 1.27 -13.22
CA ALA A 40 2.00 2.31 -13.71
C ALA A 40 0.95 2.75 -12.67
N ALA A 41 1.07 2.30 -11.41
CA ALA A 41 0.23 2.73 -10.30
C ALA A 41 0.46 4.21 -9.98
N ARG A 42 -0.49 4.82 -9.25
CA ARG A 42 -0.52 6.28 -9.06
C ARG A 42 0.76 6.83 -8.43
N PHE A 43 1.30 6.19 -7.38
CA PHE A 43 2.50 6.69 -6.71
C PHE A 43 3.71 6.66 -7.62
N ASN A 44 3.96 5.54 -8.28
CA ASN A 44 5.07 5.43 -9.23
C ASN A 44 4.93 6.40 -10.39
N LYS A 45 3.75 6.47 -10.99
CA LYS A 45 3.50 7.37 -12.12
C LYS A 45 3.64 8.83 -11.70
N LYS A 46 2.91 9.24 -10.65
CA LYS A 46 2.79 10.65 -10.28
C LYS A 46 3.98 11.14 -9.48
N LEU A 47 4.31 10.48 -8.37
CA LEU A 47 5.28 10.99 -7.42
C LEU A 47 6.73 10.72 -7.83
N VAL A 48 6.99 9.57 -8.49
CA VAL A 48 8.36 9.19 -8.87
C VAL A 48 8.72 9.69 -10.28
N ARG A 49 7.85 9.46 -11.28
CA ARG A 49 8.20 9.76 -12.68
C ARG A 49 7.81 11.16 -13.14
N GLU A 50 6.60 11.64 -12.83
CA GLU A 50 6.10 12.94 -13.29
C GLU A 50 6.61 14.07 -12.39
N ASP A 51 6.22 14.11 -11.14
CA ASP A 51 6.53 15.20 -10.21
C ASP A 51 7.95 15.09 -9.63
N LYS A 52 8.55 13.90 -9.69
CA LYS A 52 9.90 13.60 -9.19
C LYS A 52 10.12 14.10 -7.75
N VAL A 53 9.08 14.00 -6.92
CA VAL A 53 9.12 14.38 -5.51
C VAL A 53 9.62 13.22 -4.64
N ALA A 54 9.41 11.99 -5.09
CA ALA A 54 9.82 10.78 -4.41
C ALA A 54 10.89 10.01 -5.21
N LEU A 55 11.92 9.53 -4.54
CA LEU A 55 12.81 8.49 -5.04
C LEU A 55 12.08 7.14 -5.06
N ALA A 56 11.30 6.88 -4.00
CA ALA A 56 10.39 5.76 -3.87
C ALA A 56 9.20 6.17 -3.02
N ALA A 57 8.02 5.65 -3.35
CA ALA A 57 6.80 5.80 -2.56
C ALA A 57 5.98 4.53 -2.66
N GLY A 58 5.40 4.09 -1.54
CA GLY A 58 4.64 2.86 -1.47
C GLY A 58 3.51 2.92 -0.45
N ILE A 59 2.65 1.90 -0.49
CA ILE A 59 1.59 1.65 0.46
C ILE A 59 1.55 0.17 0.82
N GLU A 60 1.52 -0.14 2.11
CA GLU A 60 1.42 -1.49 2.61
C GLU A 60 0.14 -1.67 3.44
N TYR A 61 -0.58 -2.72 3.16
CA TYR A 61 -1.75 -3.12 3.91
C TYR A 61 -1.90 -4.64 3.94
N ASP A 62 -1.85 -5.22 5.13
CA ASP A 62 -2.13 -6.64 5.36
C ASP A 62 -3.51 -6.77 6.01
N ASN A 63 -4.47 -7.28 5.24
CA ASN A 63 -5.84 -7.50 5.70
C ASN A 63 -6.01 -8.82 6.47
N THR A 64 -4.99 -9.67 6.53
CA THR A 64 -4.98 -10.97 7.21
C THR A 64 -4.12 -11.00 8.47
N ALA A 65 -3.73 -9.85 9.00
CA ALA A 65 -2.96 -9.73 10.23
C ALA A 65 -3.74 -10.23 11.45
N ARG A 66 -3.03 -10.70 12.49
CA ARG A 66 -3.66 -11.21 13.71
C ARG A 66 -4.02 -10.12 14.73
N GLY A 67 -3.36 -8.99 14.69
CA GLY A 67 -3.52 -7.88 15.64
C GLY A 67 -4.44 -6.77 15.12
N PRO A 68 -4.37 -5.58 15.73
CA PRO A 68 -4.95 -4.38 15.16
C PRO A 68 -4.33 -4.11 13.78
N GLY A 69 -5.18 -3.83 12.79
CA GLY A 69 -4.72 -3.55 11.44
C GLY A 69 -4.16 -2.14 11.31
N MET A 70 -3.16 -2.03 10.45
CA MET A 70 -2.56 -0.76 10.05
C MET A 70 -2.38 -0.73 8.54
N LEU A 71 -2.48 0.46 7.99
CA LEU A 71 -2.11 0.75 6.62
C LEU A 71 -0.99 1.78 6.66
N TYR A 72 0.09 1.52 5.93
CA TYR A 72 1.27 2.37 5.93
C TYR A 72 1.49 2.97 4.55
N LEU A 73 1.60 4.30 4.48
CA LEU A 73 2.25 4.98 3.38
C LEU A 73 3.71 5.20 3.75
N HIS A 74 4.62 4.95 2.84
CA HIS A 74 6.04 5.15 3.09
C HIS A 74 6.74 5.69 1.85
N GLY A 75 7.92 6.28 2.05
CA GLY A 75 8.73 6.72 0.93
C GLY A 75 9.98 7.46 1.34
N SER A 76 10.82 7.72 0.35
CA SER A 76 12.01 8.56 0.46
C SER A 76 11.91 9.70 -0.54
N PRO A 77 12.19 10.95 -0.13
CA PRO A 77 12.17 12.09 -1.05
C PRO A 77 13.29 11.99 -2.09
N SER A 78 13.06 12.55 -3.27
CA SER A 78 14.09 12.71 -4.30
C SER A 78 15.16 13.71 -3.85
N GLU A 79 16.30 13.72 -4.54
CA GLU A 79 17.36 14.70 -4.32
C GLU A 79 16.82 16.13 -4.46
N GLY A 80 17.15 16.99 -3.49
CA GLY A 80 16.66 18.37 -3.43
C GLY A 80 15.22 18.53 -2.95
N LYS A 81 14.54 17.45 -2.59
CA LYS A 81 13.20 17.47 -1.97
C LYS A 81 13.29 17.13 -0.49
N THR A 82 12.31 17.60 0.26
CA THR A 82 12.20 17.37 1.71
C THR A 82 11.20 16.26 2.02
N VAL A 83 11.25 15.74 3.25
CA VAL A 83 10.23 14.81 3.77
C VAL A 83 8.84 15.47 3.77
N ALA A 84 8.77 16.78 4.07
CA ALA A 84 7.51 17.52 4.06
C ALA A 84 6.92 17.66 2.65
N ASP A 85 7.77 17.81 1.60
CA ASP A 85 7.31 17.80 0.21
C ASP A 85 6.70 16.44 -0.15
N LEU A 86 7.34 15.35 0.27
CA LEU A 86 6.85 14.00 0.04
C LEU A 86 5.54 13.73 0.79
N GLU A 87 5.44 14.12 2.07
CA GLU A 87 4.20 14.00 2.84
C GLU A 87 3.05 14.74 2.16
N THR A 88 3.30 15.97 1.74
CA THR A 88 2.29 16.80 1.03
C THR A 88 1.83 16.09 -0.25
N ALA A 89 2.74 15.53 -1.02
CA ALA A 89 2.43 14.82 -2.26
C ALA A 89 1.63 13.52 -2.02
N LEU A 90 2.00 12.72 -1.01
CA LEU A 90 1.24 11.52 -0.62
C LEU A 90 -0.18 11.87 -0.18
N ARG A 91 -0.34 12.90 0.66
CA ARG A 91 -1.66 13.40 1.10
C ARG A 91 -2.50 13.91 -0.08
N ALA A 92 -1.87 14.56 -1.05
CA ALA A 92 -2.56 15.04 -2.25
C ALA A 92 -3.13 13.89 -3.09
N GLU A 93 -2.40 12.79 -3.26
CA GLU A 93 -2.91 11.60 -3.98
C GLU A 93 -4.07 10.92 -3.23
N ILE A 94 -4.00 10.82 -1.90
CA ILE A 94 -5.13 10.32 -1.09
C ILE A 94 -6.34 11.25 -1.22
N THR A 95 -6.14 12.56 -1.10
CA THR A 95 -7.23 13.56 -1.26
C THR A 95 -7.87 13.47 -2.66
N ARG A 96 -7.08 13.18 -3.69
CA ARG A 96 -7.61 12.96 -5.04
C ARG A 96 -8.53 11.74 -5.09
N VAL A 97 -8.15 10.61 -4.47
CA VAL A 97 -9.03 9.43 -4.37
C VAL A 97 -10.31 9.77 -3.59
N GLN A 98 -10.20 10.50 -2.49
CA GLN A 98 -11.36 10.89 -1.68
C GLN A 98 -12.36 11.75 -2.46
N ARG A 99 -11.88 12.68 -3.27
CA ARG A 99 -12.71 13.62 -4.04
C ARG A 99 -13.24 13.02 -5.34
N GLU A 100 -12.34 12.45 -6.13
CA GLU A 100 -12.60 12.04 -7.51
C GLU A 100 -12.87 10.54 -7.64
N GLY A 101 -12.46 9.74 -6.62
CA GLY A 101 -12.50 8.28 -6.68
C GLY A 101 -11.40 7.69 -7.55
N VAL A 102 -11.70 6.52 -8.10
CA VAL A 102 -10.81 5.76 -8.99
C VAL A 102 -11.53 5.47 -10.31
N SER A 103 -10.81 5.47 -11.42
CA SER A 103 -11.41 5.18 -12.73
C SER A 103 -11.66 3.68 -12.90
N ALA A 104 -12.63 3.34 -13.77
CA ALA A 104 -12.92 1.95 -14.13
C ALA A 104 -11.68 1.23 -14.71
N ALA A 105 -10.83 1.95 -15.42
CA ALA A 105 -9.59 1.39 -15.98
C ALA A 105 -8.55 1.05 -14.89
N GLU A 106 -8.39 1.89 -13.87
CA GLU A 106 -7.51 1.62 -12.73
C GLU A 106 -8.01 0.42 -11.93
N LEU A 107 -9.31 0.41 -11.60
CA LEU A 107 -9.93 -0.69 -10.88
C LEU A 107 -9.79 -2.03 -11.63
N LYS A 108 -10.04 -2.02 -12.94
CA LYS A 108 -9.88 -3.22 -13.79
C LYS A 108 -8.43 -3.73 -13.78
N ARG A 109 -7.44 -2.84 -13.89
CA ARG A 109 -6.02 -3.23 -13.84
C ARG A 109 -5.64 -3.79 -12.49
N ALA A 110 -6.03 -3.14 -11.39
CA ALA A 110 -5.73 -3.62 -10.05
C ALA A 110 -6.34 -5.00 -9.78
N LYS A 111 -7.59 -5.24 -10.20
CA LYS A 111 -8.23 -6.57 -10.12
C LYS A 111 -7.46 -7.63 -10.89
N ALA A 112 -7.07 -7.34 -12.13
CA ALA A 112 -6.30 -8.27 -12.95
C ALA A 112 -4.93 -8.59 -12.33
N GLN A 113 -4.26 -7.58 -11.79
CA GLN A 113 -2.95 -7.72 -11.15
C GLN A 113 -3.03 -8.59 -9.89
N LEU A 114 -4.00 -8.32 -9.02
CA LEU A 114 -4.22 -9.09 -7.81
C LEU A 114 -4.57 -10.55 -8.14
N LEU A 115 -5.43 -10.78 -9.13
CA LEU A 115 -5.75 -12.13 -9.58
C LEU A 115 -4.52 -12.86 -10.15
N ALA A 116 -3.72 -12.20 -10.97
CA ALA A 116 -2.49 -12.78 -11.50
C ALA A 116 -1.49 -13.14 -10.39
N SER A 117 -1.33 -12.27 -9.39
CA SER A 117 -0.49 -12.53 -8.22
C SER A 117 -0.92 -13.79 -7.47
N GLU A 118 -2.22 -14.01 -7.30
CA GLU A 118 -2.75 -15.20 -6.64
C GLU A 118 -2.53 -16.47 -7.47
N VAL A 119 -2.68 -16.39 -8.79
CA VAL A 119 -2.36 -17.51 -9.68
C VAL A 119 -0.88 -17.90 -9.56
N TYR A 120 0.03 -16.92 -9.59
CA TYR A 120 1.46 -17.19 -9.44
C TYR A 120 1.85 -17.77 -8.08
N LYS A 121 1.15 -17.39 -7.00
CA LYS A 121 1.37 -18.02 -5.69
C LYS A 121 1.06 -19.51 -5.72
N LYS A 122 0.01 -19.91 -6.46
CA LYS A 122 -0.39 -21.33 -6.60
C LYS A 122 0.63 -22.18 -7.33
N ASP A 123 1.53 -21.60 -8.11
CA ASP A 123 2.62 -22.31 -8.79
C ASP A 123 3.81 -22.62 -7.87
N SER A 124 3.85 -22.04 -6.67
CA SER A 124 4.91 -22.22 -5.68
C SER A 124 4.43 -23.03 -4.49
N MET A 125 5.04 -24.18 -4.22
CA MET A 125 4.76 -24.99 -3.01
C MET A 125 4.97 -24.16 -1.73
N CYS A 126 6.03 -23.34 -1.69
CA CYS A 126 6.30 -22.47 -0.56
C CYS A 126 5.20 -21.39 -0.42
N GLY A 127 4.78 -20.77 -1.53
CA GLY A 127 3.68 -19.79 -1.55
C GLY A 127 2.37 -20.37 -1.02
N GLN A 128 1.99 -21.54 -1.49
CA GLN A 128 0.78 -22.24 -1.01
C GLN A 128 0.86 -22.58 0.49
N THR A 129 1.99 -23.10 0.94
CA THR A 129 2.17 -23.48 2.35
C THR A 129 2.10 -22.23 3.27
N MET A 130 2.73 -21.15 2.87
CA MET A 130 2.68 -19.88 3.62
C MET A 130 1.26 -19.32 3.67
N GLU A 131 0.54 -19.33 2.57
CA GLU A 131 -0.83 -18.83 2.50
C GLU A 131 -1.80 -19.65 3.37
N ILE A 132 -1.74 -20.99 3.28
CA ILE A 132 -2.52 -21.89 4.14
C ILE A 132 -2.19 -21.63 5.61
N GLY A 133 -0.89 -21.59 5.95
CA GLY A 133 -0.44 -21.36 7.32
C GLY A 133 -0.89 -20.00 7.87
N GLN A 134 -0.83 -18.95 7.08
CA GLN A 134 -1.27 -17.61 7.47
C GLN A 134 -2.78 -17.58 7.71
N MET A 135 -3.58 -18.14 6.81
CA MET A 135 -5.04 -18.18 6.96
C MET A 135 -5.48 -18.90 8.23
N GLU A 136 -4.90 -20.07 8.51
CA GLU A 136 -5.22 -20.82 9.73
C GLU A 136 -4.72 -20.09 10.99
N ALA A 137 -3.53 -19.48 10.95
CA ALA A 137 -2.96 -18.76 12.09
C ALA A 137 -3.80 -17.55 12.51
N VAL A 138 -4.51 -16.90 11.59
CA VAL A 138 -5.38 -15.74 11.87
C VAL A 138 -6.84 -16.14 12.13
N GLY A 139 -7.17 -17.45 12.03
CA GLY A 139 -8.53 -17.97 12.25
C GLY A 139 -9.46 -17.83 11.05
N LEU A 140 -8.91 -17.56 9.86
CA LEU A 140 -9.62 -17.59 8.59
C LEU A 140 -9.28 -18.93 7.92
N SER A 141 -10.30 -19.73 7.55
CA SER A 141 -10.02 -21.03 6.93
C SER A 141 -9.42 -20.89 5.54
N TYR A 142 -8.32 -21.62 5.26
CA TYR A 142 -7.71 -21.65 3.93
C TYR A 142 -8.70 -22.15 2.85
N GLN A 143 -9.68 -22.97 3.21
CA GLN A 143 -10.73 -23.46 2.30
C GLN A 143 -11.59 -22.33 1.71
N LYS A 144 -11.52 -21.13 2.29
CA LYS A 144 -12.25 -19.94 1.83
C LYS A 144 -11.41 -18.98 0.96
N LEU A 145 -10.20 -19.37 0.57
CA LEU A 145 -9.34 -18.53 -0.29
C LEU A 145 -10.01 -18.11 -1.59
N ASP A 146 -10.65 -19.04 -2.30
CA ASP A 146 -11.37 -18.73 -3.53
C ASP A 146 -12.53 -17.74 -3.27
N ARG A 147 -13.20 -17.87 -2.12
CA ARG A 147 -14.24 -16.92 -1.72
C ARG A 147 -13.70 -15.52 -1.44
N MET A 148 -12.50 -15.42 -0.86
CA MET A 148 -11.84 -14.11 -0.68
C MET A 148 -11.53 -13.45 -2.03
N LEU A 149 -11.05 -14.22 -3.01
CA LEU A 149 -10.78 -13.72 -4.36
C LEU A 149 -12.06 -13.23 -5.04
N ASP A 150 -13.16 -13.98 -4.91
CA ASP A 150 -14.47 -13.55 -5.42
C ASP A 150 -14.91 -12.22 -4.81
N LYS A 151 -14.78 -12.06 -3.49
CA LYS A 151 -15.09 -10.81 -2.79
C LYS A 151 -14.22 -9.65 -3.29
N LEU A 152 -12.93 -9.88 -3.46
CA LEU A 152 -12.00 -8.88 -3.97
C LEU A 152 -12.38 -8.45 -5.39
N GLN A 153 -12.79 -9.38 -6.26
CA GLN A 153 -13.26 -9.09 -7.62
C GLN A 153 -14.57 -8.31 -7.65
N GLN A 154 -15.39 -8.38 -6.61
CA GLN A 154 -16.65 -7.64 -6.49
C GLN A 154 -16.49 -6.20 -5.97
N VAL A 155 -15.31 -5.81 -5.49
CA VAL A 155 -15.06 -4.44 -5.01
C VAL A 155 -15.39 -3.41 -6.10
N THR A 156 -16.10 -2.35 -5.71
CA THR A 156 -16.49 -1.25 -6.61
C THR A 156 -15.65 0.00 -6.39
N ALA A 157 -15.68 0.92 -7.36
CA ALA A 157 -14.99 2.20 -7.26
C ALA A 157 -15.52 3.06 -6.09
N GLU A 158 -16.84 2.97 -5.84
CA GLU A 158 -17.51 3.66 -4.74
C GLU A 158 -17.00 3.15 -3.37
N GLN A 159 -16.83 1.83 -3.23
CA GLN A 159 -16.27 1.23 -2.02
C GLN A 159 -14.84 1.68 -1.78
N VAL A 160 -14.00 1.72 -2.82
CA VAL A 160 -12.62 2.23 -2.73
C VAL A 160 -12.60 3.70 -2.28
N ARG A 161 -13.46 4.55 -2.85
CA ARG A 161 -13.61 5.95 -2.43
C ARG A 161 -14.11 6.07 -1.00
N ALA A 162 -15.09 5.24 -0.60
CA ALA A 162 -15.66 5.24 0.74
C ALA A 162 -14.60 4.91 1.81
N VAL A 163 -13.78 3.89 1.61
CA VAL A 163 -12.70 3.55 2.57
C VAL A 163 -11.60 4.59 2.59
N ALA A 164 -11.28 5.23 1.47
CA ALA A 164 -10.35 6.35 1.46
C ALA A 164 -10.83 7.51 2.34
N ASN A 165 -12.12 7.85 2.30
CA ASN A 165 -12.71 8.87 3.16
C ASN A 165 -12.79 8.44 4.64
N LYS A 166 -13.03 7.15 4.90
CA LYS A 166 -13.25 6.64 6.25
C LYS A 166 -11.95 6.50 7.05
N TYR A 167 -10.88 6.04 6.41
CA TYR A 167 -9.67 5.62 7.13
C TYR A 167 -8.49 6.58 7.01
N PHE A 168 -8.44 7.42 5.97
CA PHE A 168 -7.37 8.41 5.84
C PHE A 168 -7.80 9.76 6.44
N ASN A 169 -7.75 9.85 7.75
CA ASN A 169 -8.01 11.05 8.51
C ASN A 169 -6.88 11.30 9.51
N ASP A 170 -6.71 12.55 9.93
CA ASP A 170 -5.60 12.95 10.81
C ASP A 170 -5.73 12.40 12.23
N ASP A 171 -6.95 12.11 12.70
CA ASP A 171 -7.18 11.54 14.05
C ASP A 171 -6.65 10.10 14.17
N ALA A 172 -6.53 9.38 13.04
CA ALA A 172 -6.03 8.01 12.98
C ALA A 172 -4.58 7.91 12.50
N LEU A 173 -3.91 9.05 12.22
CA LEU A 173 -2.59 9.13 11.63
C LEU A 173 -1.49 9.19 12.68
N THR A 174 -0.43 8.40 12.43
CA THR A 174 0.88 8.55 13.08
C THR A 174 1.93 8.76 12.01
N VAL A 175 2.73 9.82 12.14
CA VAL A 175 3.83 10.13 11.22
C VAL A 175 5.16 9.84 11.91
N GLY A 176 6.00 9.04 11.25
CA GLY A 176 7.37 8.76 11.64
C GLY A 176 8.33 9.27 10.56
N VAL A 177 9.37 9.97 10.98
CA VAL A 177 10.42 10.46 10.07
C VAL A 177 11.76 9.92 10.55
N LEU A 178 12.47 9.26 9.64
CA LEU A 178 13.88 8.94 9.82
C LEU A 178 14.71 10.05 9.18
N ASP A 179 15.45 10.80 10.00
CA ASP A 179 16.42 11.79 9.53
C ASP A 179 17.84 11.25 9.75
N PRO A 180 18.53 10.80 8.68
CA PRO A 180 19.86 10.22 8.79
C PRO A 180 20.86 11.27 9.24
N GLN A 181 21.57 10.99 10.32
CA GLN A 181 22.66 11.84 10.80
C GLN A 181 24.00 11.45 10.14
N PRO A 182 24.91 12.41 9.88
CA PRO A 182 26.23 12.10 9.37
C PRO A 182 26.98 11.14 10.30
N LEU A 183 27.58 10.10 9.75
CA LEU A 183 28.46 9.22 10.48
C LEU A 183 29.85 9.86 10.54
N ASP A 184 30.31 10.17 11.76
CA ASP A 184 31.68 10.60 12.06
C ASP A 184 32.26 11.70 11.15
N GLY A 185 31.45 12.70 10.81
CA GLY A 185 31.86 13.84 9.98
C GLY A 185 32.14 13.51 8.50
N LYS A 186 31.81 12.31 8.03
CA LYS A 186 31.94 11.96 6.61
C LYS A 186 30.74 12.50 5.82
N PRO A 187 30.98 13.12 4.64
CA PRO A 187 29.88 13.58 3.79
C PRO A 187 29.01 12.40 3.32
N ARG A 188 27.71 12.64 3.20
CA ARG A 188 26.75 11.68 2.61
C ARG A 188 27.24 11.20 1.25
N ARG A 189 27.27 9.89 1.03
CA ARG A 189 27.45 9.35 -0.32
C ARG A 189 26.20 9.66 -1.15
N PRO A 190 26.34 10.17 -2.38
CA PRO A 190 25.21 10.31 -3.26
C PRO A 190 24.55 8.94 -3.50
N ALA A 191 23.22 8.88 -3.47
CA ALA A 191 22.48 7.66 -3.72
C ALA A 191 22.81 7.13 -5.11
N VAL A 192 23.36 5.94 -5.17
CA VAL A 192 23.55 5.22 -6.43
C VAL A 192 22.19 4.67 -6.83
N ALA A 193 21.61 5.19 -7.91
CA ALA A 193 20.40 4.66 -8.50
C ALA A 193 20.68 3.21 -8.95
N THR A 194 20.20 2.23 -8.22
CA THR A 194 20.18 0.84 -8.66
C THR A 194 19.18 0.73 -9.80
N ARG A 195 19.70 0.63 -11.02
CA ARG A 195 18.90 0.20 -12.19
C ARG A 195 18.57 -1.28 -11.98
N HIS A 196 17.33 -1.59 -11.82
CA HIS A 196 16.73 -2.92 -12.03
C HIS A 196 15.94 -2.92 -13.33
#